data_614f7433b619133957bf51ab758d50ac
#
_entry.id   614f7433b619133957bf51ab758d50ac
#
_cell.length_a   1.000
_cell.length_b   1.000
_cell.length_c   1.000
_cell.angle_alpha   90.00
_cell.angle_beta   90.00
_cell.angle_gamma   90.00
#
_symmetry.space_group_name_H-M   'P 1'
#
loop_
_entity.id
_entity.type
_entity.pdbx_description
1 polymer ?
#
loop_
_entity_poly.entity_id
_entity_poly.type
_entity_poly.pdbx_seq_one_letter_code
_entity_poly.pdbx_strand_id
1 'polypeptide(L)'
;AIEMAEKAAEILPPFDKLTDCNGNTMFSKSTPCQGAAYALLAHLCAWKAGGKYFAAEVDRNYDEKELWDMAEKACTKVIESPLYDLVATPEEVCASVLVGNSKEGVYETVMKDYYNEVGKRVYSLGTDYVGYPVRPEYGPGVVQDFTLRIFTTSVRKMYPGADTRKYAYFYDLDGMDAMDKSITGGFAYPYKERSVNITVTGTKKKFASFNSNRIWWRLADIYLLRAECRVHLGGDKIEGAIEDLNTIR
;
A
#
# COMPACT_ATOMS: atom_id res chain seq x y z
N ALA A 1 2.42 23.77 -4.58
CA ALA A 1 2.61 22.45 -3.93
C ALA A 1 3.98 21.85 -4.28
N ILE A 2 4.39 21.80 -5.57
CA ILE A 2 5.69 21.23 -6.00
C ILE A 2 6.85 21.97 -5.32
N GLU A 3 6.97 23.27 -5.44
CA GLU A 3 8.01 24.08 -4.77
C GLU A 3 8.10 23.86 -3.25
N MET A 4 6.95 23.65 -2.62
CA MET A 4 6.91 23.34 -1.17
C MET A 4 7.43 21.95 -0.88
N ALA A 5 7.12 20.97 -1.75
CA ALA A 5 7.62 19.59 -1.61
C ALA A 5 9.14 19.51 -1.87
N GLU A 6 9.67 20.26 -2.84
CA GLU A 6 11.12 20.40 -3.07
C GLU A 6 11.81 20.95 -1.83
N LYS A 7 11.30 22.05 -1.30
CA LYS A 7 11.83 22.67 -0.09
C LYS A 7 11.76 21.72 1.13
N ALA A 8 10.68 20.94 1.25
CA ALA A 8 10.58 19.94 2.30
C ALA A 8 11.61 18.82 2.14
N ALA A 9 11.87 18.36 0.91
CA ALA A 9 12.89 17.35 0.62
C ALA A 9 14.32 17.83 0.91
N GLU A 10 14.58 19.14 0.82
CA GLU A 10 15.88 19.75 1.15
C GLU A 10 16.10 19.88 2.66
N ILE A 11 15.06 20.25 3.42
CA ILE A 11 15.20 20.62 4.84
C ILE A 11 14.84 19.50 5.83
N LEU A 12 13.99 18.53 5.44
CA LEU A 12 13.62 17.43 6.33
C LEU A 12 14.78 16.44 6.49
N PRO A 13 14.97 15.92 7.71
CA PRO A 13 16.00 14.92 7.96
C PRO A 13 15.63 13.57 7.33
N PRO A 14 16.62 12.71 7.04
CA PRO A 14 16.40 11.32 6.73
C PRO A 14 15.65 10.59 7.87
N PHE A 15 14.97 9.51 7.55
CA PHE A 15 14.13 8.79 8.52
C PHE A 15 14.88 8.34 9.79
N ASP A 16 16.12 7.89 9.65
CA ASP A 16 16.98 7.43 10.76
C ASP A 16 17.53 8.57 11.65
N LYS A 17 17.33 9.82 11.25
CA LYS A 17 17.73 11.03 12.01
C LYS A 17 16.54 11.77 12.62
N LEU A 18 15.35 11.21 12.52
CA LEU A 18 14.17 11.80 13.17
C LEU A 18 14.28 11.72 14.69
N THR A 19 14.00 12.84 15.36
CA THR A 19 13.98 12.92 16.82
C THR A 19 12.69 13.59 17.31
N ASP A 20 12.25 13.20 18.50
CA ASP A 20 11.20 13.90 19.23
C ASP A 20 11.71 15.23 19.85
N CYS A 21 10.84 15.96 20.52
CA CYS A 21 11.19 17.22 21.18
C CYS A 21 12.21 17.07 22.35
N ASN A 22 12.46 15.85 22.80
CA ASN A 22 13.44 15.52 23.84
C ASN A 22 14.76 14.99 23.25
N GLY A 23 14.87 14.92 21.90
CA GLY A 23 16.04 14.38 21.20
C GLY A 23 16.10 12.85 21.12
N ASN A 24 15.02 12.12 21.47
CA ASN A 24 14.98 10.67 21.32
C ASN A 24 14.67 10.30 19.87
N THR A 25 15.33 9.26 19.38
CA THR A 25 15.09 8.74 18.01
C THR A 25 13.65 8.29 17.83
N MET A 26 13.04 8.75 16.75
CA MET A 26 11.70 8.35 16.33
C MET A 26 11.77 7.26 15.25
N PHE A 27 10.90 6.26 15.39
CA PHE A 27 10.84 5.13 14.44
C PHE A 27 9.51 5.05 13.70
N SER A 28 8.67 6.09 13.78
CA SER A 28 7.34 6.07 13.15
C SER A 28 7.40 6.60 11.71
N LYS A 29 6.95 5.79 10.76
CA LYS A 29 6.78 6.19 9.35
C LYS A 29 5.66 7.22 9.14
N SER A 30 4.91 7.60 10.19
CA SER A 30 3.92 8.67 10.15
C SER A 30 4.52 10.07 10.32
N THR A 31 5.78 10.16 10.70
CA THR A 31 6.48 11.44 10.81
C THR A 31 7.06 11.82 9.45
N PRO A 32 6.76 13.02 8.93
CA PRO A 32 7.35 13.50 7.69
C PRO A 32 8.88 13.48 7.76
N CYS A 33 9.50 12.88 6.75
CA CYS A 33 10.95 12.79 6.60
C CYS A 33 11.33 13.09 5.16
N GLN A 34 12.62 13.17 4.89
CA GLN A 34 13.14 13.45 3.55
C GLN A 34 12.59 12.48 2.49
N GLY A 35 12.57 11.17 2.77
CA GLY A 35 12.04 10.17 1.83
C GLY A 35 10.55 10.36 1.54
N ALA A 36 9.75 10.71 2.57
CA ALA A 36 8.34 11.03 2.39
C ALA A 36 8.14 12.30 1.54
N ALA A 37 9.00 13.31 1.70
CA ALA A 37 8.96 14.52 0.89
C ALA A 37 9.32 14.25 -0.58
N TYR A 38 10.32 13.42 -0.86
CA TYR A 38 10.63 12.99 -2.23
C TYR A 38 9.49 12.16 -2.84
N ALA A 39 8.86 11.26 -2.10
CA ALA A 39 7.69 10.52 -2.57
C ALA A 39 6.54 11.45 -2.92
N LEU A 40 6.25 12.43 -2.06
CA LEU A 40 5.23 13.46 -2.35
C LEU A 40 5.59 14.27 -3.59
N LEU A 41 6.83 14.72 -3.72
CA LEU A 41 7.30 15.48 -4.88
C LEU A 41 7.11 14.70 -6.17
N ALA A 42 7.52 13.42 -6.18
CA ALA A 42 7.36 12.54 -7.33
C ALA A 42 5.89 12.43 -7.76
N HIS A 43 4.98 12.17 -6.82
CA HIS A 43 3.56 12.08 -7.11
C HIS A 43 2.96 13.40 -7.59
N LEU A 44 3.34 14.54 -7.01
CA LEU A 44 2.84 15.85 -7.44
C LEU A 44 3.29 16.20 -8.87
N CYS A 45 4.55 15.92 -9.20
CA CYS A 45 5.07 16.15 -10.54
C CYS A 45 4.41 15.24 -11.57
N ALA A 46 4.33 13.94 -11.29
CA ALA A 46 3.68 12.97 -12.17
C ALA A 46 2.19 13.26 -12.35
N TRP A 47 1.49 13.60 -11.27
CA TRP A 47 0.08 13.99 -11.34
C TRP A 47 -0.15 15.24 -12.20
N LYS A 48 0.69 16.26 -12.03
CA LYS A 48 0.60 17.49 -12.83
C LYS A 48 0.92 17.18 -14.30
N ALA A 49 1.95 16.41 -14.59
CA ALA A 49 2.33 16.02 -15.95
C ALA A 49 1.21 15.23 -16.65
N GLY A 50 0.71 14.16 -16.02
CA GLY A 50 -0.37 13.33 -16.55
C GLY A 50 -1.72 14.08 -16.63
N GLY A 51 -1.98 15.01 -15.72
CA GLY A 51 -3.18 15.84 -15.69
C GLY A 51 -3.28 16.83 -16.85
N LYS A 52 -2.20 17.08 -17.60
CA LYS A 52 -2.17 18.01 -18.73
C LYS A 52 -3.26 17.71 -19.77
N TYR A 53 -3.54 16.45 -20.01
CA TYR A 53 -4.57 16.01 -20.97
C TYR A 53 -5.99 16.39 -20.55
N PHE A 54 -6.23 16.55 -19.25
CA PHE A 54 -7.54 16.87 -18.67
C PHE A 54 -7.68 18.35 -18.27
N ALA A 55 -6.58 19.09 -18.24
CA ALA A 55 -6.56 20.51 -17.87
C ALA A 55 -7.22 21.36 -18.95
N ALA A 56 -7.77 22.51 -18.55
CA ALA A 56 -8.22 23.53 -19.48
C ALA A 56 -7.03 24.04 -20.34
N GLU A 57 -7.30 24.48 -21.57
CA GLU A 57 -6.24 24.89 -22.51
C GLU A 57 -5.32 25.98 -21.91
N VAL A 58 -5.91 26.92 -21.18
CA VAL A 58 -5.20 28.01 -20.47
C VAL A 58 -4.20 27.47 -19.42
N ASP A 59 -4.48 26.30 -18.86
CA ASP A 59 -3.67 25.71 -17.78
C ASP A 59 -2.63 24.69 -18.29
N ARG A 60 -2.51 24.53 -19.62
CA ARG A 60 -1.57 23.57 -20.24
C ARG A 60 -0.19 24.15 -20.56
N ASN A 61 0.06 25.41 -20.21
CA ASN A 61 1.31 26.10 -20.55
C ASN A 61 2.45 25.73 -19.56
N TYR A 62 2.88 24.46 -19.60
CA TYR A 62 4.05 23.97 -18.88
C TYR A 62 4.69 22.77 -19.60
N ASP A 63 5.98 22.54 -19.35
CA ASP A 63 6.70 21.39 -19.88
C ASP A 63 6.41 20.14 -19.06
N GLU A 64 5.66 19.21 -19.64
CA GLU A 64 5.35 17.93 -19.00
C GLU A 64 6.58 17.02 -18.91
N LYS A 65 7.52 17.14 -19.85
CA LYS A 65 8.73 16.33 -19.85
C LYS A 65 9.64 16.70 -18.69
N GLU A 66 9.74 17.98 -18.37
CA GLU A 66 10.46 18.45 -17.18
C GLU A 66 9.86 17.88 -15.89
N LEU A 67 8.51 17.84 -15.79
CA LEU A 67 7.83 17.28 -14.63
C LEU A 67 8.01 15.76 -14.50
N TRP A 68 8.00 15.03 -15.60
CA TRP A 68 8.31 13.59 -15.59
C TRP A 68 9.76 13.33 -15.16
N ASP A 69 10.71 14.15 -15.61
CA ASP A 69 12.12 14.06 -15.21
C ASP A 69 12.31 14.37 -13.72
N MET A 70 11.65 15.40 -13.21
CA MET A 70 11.65 15.71 -11.77
C MET A 70 11.07 14.56 -10.95
N ALA A 71 9.97 13.96 -11.39
CA ALA A 71 9.35 12.83 -10.71
C ALA A 71 10.27 11.60 -10.72
N GLU A 72 10.90 11.27 -11.84
CA GLU A 72 11.86 10.16 -11.97
C GLU A 72 13.04 10.33 -11.01
N LYS A 73 13.63 11.55 -10.96
CA LYS A 73 14.73 11.87 -10.04
C LYS A 73 14.31 11.77 -8.58
N ALA A 74 13.12 12.25 -8.23
CA ALA A 74 12.58 12.15 -6.87
C ALA A 74 12.35 10.69 -6.44
N CYS A 75 11.77 9.86 -7.32
CA CYS A 75 11.65 8.42 -7.09
C CYS A 75 13.02 7.76 -6.87
N THR A 76 14.00 8.10 -7.69
CA THR A 76 15.36 7.57 -7.59
C THR A 76 15.99 7.89 -6.25
N LYS A 77 15.79 9.10 -5.70
CA LYS A 77 16.26 9.46 -4.34
C LYS A 77 15.68 8.57 -3.24
N VAL A 78 14.44 8.14 -3.36
CA VAL A 78 13.82 7.22 -2.40
C VAL A 78 14.38 5.81 -2.58
N ILE A 79 14.48 5.33 -3.82
CA ILE A 79 14.91 3.96 -4.16
C ILE A 79 16.38 3.72 -3.79
N GLU A 80 17.25 4.69 -4.01
CA GLU A 80 18.68 4.60 -3.68
C GLU A 80 18.96 4.80 -2.19
N SER A 81 17.97 5.18 -1.40
CA SER A 81 18.14 5.34 0.03
C SER A 81 18.25 3.97 0.73
N PRO A 82 19.30 3.74 1.53
CA PRO A 82 19.46 2.49 2.28
C PRO A 82 18.44 2.31 3.42
N LEU A 83 17.56 3.29 3.62
CA LEU A 83 16.55 3.30 4.69
C LEU A 83 15.26 2.56 4.31
N TYR A 84 15.13 2.17 3.05
CA TYR A 84 13.96 1.46 2.52
C TYR A 84 14.41 0.21 1.77
N ASP A 85 13.64 -0.85 1.91
CA ASP A 85 13.93 -2.12 1.24
C ASP A 85 12.64 -2.87 0.94
N LEU A 86 12.60 -3.56 -0.19
CA LEU A 86 11.45 -4.39 -0.56
C LEU A 86 11.39 -5.64 0.32
N VAL A 87 10.18 -6.11 0.58
CA VAL A 87 9.99 -7.45 1.14
C VAL A 87 10.01 -8.49 0.02
N ALA A 88 10.40 -9.72 0.36
CA ALA A 88 10.68 -10.74 -0.63
C ALA A 88 9.41 -11.38 -1.24
N THR A 89 8.29 -11.36 -0.51
CA THR A 89 7.11 -12.14 -0.90
C THR A 89 5.80 -11.35 -0.73
N PRO A 90 4.77 -11.67 -1.54
CA PRO A 90 3.42 -11.13 -1.33
C PRO A 90 2.85 -11.44 0.06
N GLU A 91 3.25 -12.55 0.68
CA GLU A 91 2.87 -12.90 2.06
C GLU A 91 3.42 -11.89 3.06
N GLU A 92 4.69 -11.53 2.95
CA GLU A 92 5.30 -10.50 3.81
C GLU A 92 4.68 -9.11 3.60
N VAL A 93 4.27 -8.77 2.37
CA VAL A 93 3.50 -7.54 2.13
C VAL A 93 2.25 -7.53 3.00
N CYS A 94 1.49 -8.62 3.03
CA CYS A 94 0.26 -8.69 3.81
C CYS A 94 0.49 -8.78 5.32
N ALA A 95 1.54 -9.51 5.74
CA ALA A 95 1.80 -9.79 7.15
C ALA A 95 2.54 -8.67 7.88
N SER A 96 3.34 -7.87 7.17
CA SER A 96 4.16 -6.81 7.78
C SER A 96 3.95 -5.44 7.16
N VAL A 97 4.05 -5.31 5.83
CA VAL A 97 4.03 -4.00 5.17
C VAL A 97 2.69 -3.31 5.37
N LEU A 98 1.59 -4.01 5.13
CA LEU A 98 0.24 -3.47 5.28
C LEU A 98 -0.20 -3.30 6.75
N VAL A 99 0.52 -3.88 7.69
CA VAL A 99 0.31 -3.61 9.13
C VAL A 99 0.86 -2.25 9.51
N GLY A 100 1.95 -1.84 8.88
CA GLY A 100 2.58 -0.54 9.08
C GLY A 100 3.92 -0.58 9.78
N ASN A 101 4.63 0.52 9.66
CA ASN A 101 5.97 0.76 10.19
C ASN A 101 7.02 -0.26 9.72
N SER A 102 6.88 -0.69 8.46
CA SER A 102 7.76 -1.67 7.82
C SER A 102 8.97 -1.01 7.17
N LYS A 103 9.98 -1.83 6.79
CA LYS A 103 11.12 -1.36 6.00
C LYS A 103 10.74 -0.88 4.60
N GLU A 104 9.65 -1.40 4.04
CA GLU A 104 9.14 -0.99 2.73
C GLU A 104 8.29 0.29 2.79
N GLY A 105 7.71 0.60 3.97
CA GLY A 105 6.89 1.80 4.16
C GLY A 105 7.70 3.07 4.01
N VAL A 106 7.22 4.01 3.20
CA VAL A 106 7.81 5.35 3.02
C VAL A 106 7.06 6.37 3.86
N TYR A 107 5.74 6.39 3.76
CA TYR A 107 4.88 7.25 4.58
C TYR A 107 3.53 6.60 4.85
N GLU A 108 3.04 6.75 6.08
CA GLU A 108 1.78 6.16 6.53
C GLU A 108 1.09 7.03 7.58
N THR A 109 -0.21 6.80 7.79
CA THR A 109 -0.95 7.37 8.91
C THR A 109 -1.18 6.28 9.95
N VAL A 110 -0.88 6.58 11.22
CA VAL A 110 -1.12 5.67 12.33
C VAL A 110 -2.61 5.50 12.55
N MET A 111 -3.08 4.27 12.32
CA MET A 111 -4.44 3.82 12.59
C MET A 111 -4.45 2.64 13.57
N LYS A 112 -3.31 1.93 13.64
CA LYS A 112 -3.09 0.80 14.52
C LYS A 112 -3.25 1.25 15.97
N ASP A 113 -3.98 0.44 16.74
CA ASP A 113 -4.25 0.65 18.15
C ASP A 113 -5.05 1.93 18.52
N TYR A 114 -5.23 2.86 17.58
CA TYR A 114 -5.96 4.11 17.81
C TYR A 114 -7.42 3.87 18.17
N TYR A 115 -8.02 2.80 17.70
CA TYR A 115 -9.41 2.45 17.95
C TYR A 115 -9.69 2.11 19.43
N ASN A 116 -8.74 1.50 20.12
CA ASN A 116 -8.89 1.13 21.53
C ASN A 116 -8.97 2.35 22.45
N GLU A 117 -8.36 3.47 22.07
CA GLU A 117 -8.34 4.69 22.85
C GLU A 117 -9.60 5.54 22.69
N VAL A 118 -10.23 5.52 21.55
CA VAL A 118 -11.29 6.49 21.18
C VAL A 118 -12.67 5.84 21.02
N GLY A 119 -12.78 4.50 21.06
CA GLY A 119 -14.08 3.78 20.97
C GLY A 119 -14.83 3.99 19.65
N LYS A 120 -14.22 4.59 18.64
CA LYS A 120 -14.83 4.86 17.33
C LYS A 120 -14.24 3.98 16.26
N ARG A 121 -15.08 3.50 15.33
CA ARG A 121 -14.62 2.80 14.14
C ARG A 121 -13.74 3.73 13.31
N VAL A 122 -12.46 3.44 13.26
CA VAL A 122 -11.57 4.03 12.27
C VAL A 122 -11.76 3.22 11.00
N TYR A 123 -12.39 3.83 9.99
CA TYR A 123 -12.58 3.20 8.70
C TYR A 123 -11.22 3.18 7.98
N SER A 124 -10.63 1.99 7.86
CA SER A 124 -9.65 1.77 6.81
C SER A 124 -10.38 1.61 5.48
N LEU A 125 -9.69 1.83 4.36
CA LEU A 125 -10.23 1.56 3.03
C LEU A 125 -10.72 0.10 2.90
N GLY A 126 -10.14 -0.83 3.68
CA GLY A 126 -10.55 -2.21 3.75
C GLY A 126 -11.93 -2.45 4.34
N THR A 127 -12.41 -1.60 5.26
CA THR A 127 -13.73 -1.80 5.90
C THR A 127 -14.90 -1.62 4.95
N ASP A 128 -14.76 -0.76 3.94
CA ASP A 128 -15.85 -0.46 3.01
C ASP A 128 -15.96 -1.49 1.88
N TYR A 129 -14.84 -2.14 1.52
CA TYR A 129 -14.78 -3.01 0.35
C TYR A 129 -14.57 -4.49 0.67
N VAL A 130 -13.92 -4.79 1.79
CA VAL A 130 -13.39 -6.14 2.01
C VAL A 130 -14.22 -6.94 2.99
N GLY A 131 -15.01 -6.29 3.82
CA GLY A 131 -15.71 -7.01 4.89
C GLY A 131 -14.72 -7.83 5.73
N TYR A 132 -15.22 -8.72 6.53
CA TYR A 132 -14.36 -9.54 7.39
C TYR A 132 -13.68 -10.65 6.59
N PRO A 133 -12.36 -10.87 6.77
CA PRO A 133 -11.78 -12.10 6.31
C PRO A 133 -12.51 -13.26 7.02
N VAL A 134 -12.98 -14.22 6.24
CA VAL A 134 -13.51 -15.46 6.82
C VAL A 134 -12.35 -16.17 7.48
N ARG A 135 -12.39 -16.26 8.79
CA ARG A 135 -11.41 -16.98 9.59
C ARG A 135 -12.13 -18.05 10.38
N PRO A 136 -11.80 -19.33 10.18
CA PRO A 136 -12.40 -20.43 10.92
C PRO A 136 -12.22 -20.30 12.43
N GLU A 137 -11.13 -19.69 12.88
CA GLU A 137 -10.87 -19.43 14.30
C GLU A 137 -11.89 -18.49 14.96
N TYR A 138 -12.69 -17.77 14.18
CA TYR A 138 -13.73 -16.90 14.72
C TYR A 138 -15.10 -17.58 14.82
N GLY A 139 -15.21 -18.81 14.30
CA GLY A 139 -16.41 -19.64 14.35
C GLY A 139 -17.38 -19.39 13.20
N PRO A 140 -18.39 -20.26 13.06
CA PRO A 140 -19.27 -20.32 11.88
C PRO A 140 -20.23 -19.12 11.70
N GLY A 141 -20.23 -18.15 12.59
CA GLY A 141 -21.13 -17.00 12.53
C GLY A 141 -20.53 -15.70 11.99
N VAL A 142 -19.30 -15.71 11.47
CA VAL A 142 -18.55 -14.49 11.10
C VAL A 142 -18.63 -14.17 9.61
N VAL A 143 -19.31 -14.97 8.81
CA VAL A 143 -19.64 -14.63 7.41
C VAL A 143 -20.75 -13.59 7.46
N GLN A 144 -20.40 -12.31 7.33
CA GLN A 144 -21.43 -11.27 7.21
C GLN A 144 -21.91 -11.17 5.77
N ASP A 145 -23.21 -10.86 5.61
CA ASP A 145 -23.90 -10.78 4.32
C ASP A 145 -23.29 -9.75 3.33
N PHE A 146 -22.44 -8.87 3.83
CA PHE A 146 -21.81 -7.79 3.04
C PHE A 146 -20.35 -8.03 2.71
N THR A 147 -19.81 -9.22 2.91
CA THR A 147 -18.42 -9.54 2.60
C THR A 147 -18.22 -9.59 1.09
N LEU A 148 -17.32 -8.75 0.58
CA LEU A 148 -16.88 -8.84 -0.82
C LEU A 148 -16.21 -10.20 -1.03
N ARG A 149 -16.69 -10.93 -2.03
CA ARG A 149 -16.19 -12.25 -2.41
C ARG A 149 -16.25 -12.42 -3.92
N ILE A 150 -15.34 -13.19 -4.47
CA ILE A 150 -15.34 -13.55 -5.88
C ILE A 150 -15.21 -15.05 -6.00
N PHE A 151 -15.51 -15.61 -7.18
CA PHE A 151 -15.30 -17.04 -7.39
C PHE A 151 -13.81 -17.39 -7.37
N THR A 152 -13.44 -18.48 -6.71
CA THR A 152 -12.07 -19.01 -6.67
C THR A 152 -11.51 -19.25 -8.08
N THR A 153 -12.37 -19.69 -9.00
CA THR A 153 -12.00 -19.84 -10.42
C THR A 153 -11.60 -18.51 -11.07
N SER A 154 -12.20 -17.40 -10.67
CA SER A 154 -11.83 -16.06 -11.16
C SER A 154 -10.46 -15.64 -10.61
N VAL A 155 -10.19 -15.90 -9.34
CA VAL A 155 -8.87 -15.64 -8.72
C VAL A 155 -7.78 -16.43 -9.45
N ARG A 156 -8.02 -17.72 -9.73
CA ARG A 156 -7.04 -18.56 -10.42
C ARG A 156 -6.76 -18.10 -11.86
N LYS A 157 -7.76 -17.51 -12.52
CA LYS A 157 -7.57 -16.88 -13.84
C LYS A 157 -6.78 -15.58 -13.77
N MET A 158 -7.02 -14.75 -12.72
CA MET A 158 -6.30 -13.49 -12.49
C MET A 158 -4.82 -13.71 -12.15
N TYR A 159 -4.53 -14.79 -11.40
CA TYR A 159 -3.19 -15.14 -10.94
C TYR A 159 -2.81 -16.55 -11.43
N PRO A 160 -2.47 -16.71 -12.70
CA PRO A 160 -2.23 -18.03 -13.30
C PRO A 160 -0.92 -18.66 -12.85
N GLY A 161 -0.82 -19.98 -12.98
CA GLY A 161 0.40 -20.73 -12.76
C GLY A 161 0.95 -20.58 -11.33
N ALA A 162 2.24 -20.29 -11.23
CA ALA A 162 2.99 -20.20 -9.98
C ALA A 162 2.85 -18.84 -9.26
N ASP A 163 1.97 -17.94 -9.71
CA ASP A 163 1.76 -16.65 -9.06
C ASP A 163 1.28 -16.82 -7.62
N THR A 164 2.15 -16.47 -6.67
CA THR A 164 1.92 -16.66 -5.23
C THR A 164 0.97 -15.64 -4.64
N ARG A 165 0.68 -14.53 -5.34
CA ARG A 165 -0.24 -13.47 -4.88
C ARG A 165 -1.63 -14.01 -4.56
N LYS A 166 -2.13 -14.99 -5.29
CA LYS A 166 -3.43 -15.61 -5.03
C LYS A 166 -3.56 -16.21 -3.64
N TYR A 167 -2.48 -16.78 -3.11
CA TYR A 167 -2.46 -17.38 -1.77
C TYR A 167 -2.25 -16.34 -0.66
N ALA A 168 -1.52 -15.28 -0.97
CA ALA A 168 -1.30 -14.20 -0.03
C ALA A 168 -2.51 -13.27 0.11
N TYR A 169 -3.23 -13.02 -1.00
CA TYR A 169 -4.30 -12.03 -1.05
C TYR A 169 -5.69 -12.60 -0.75
N PHE A 170 -5.84 -13.92 -0.79
CA PHE A 170 -7.10 -14.59 -0.53
C PHE A 170 -6.93 -15.66 0.54
N TYR A 171 -7.93 -15.76 1.42
CA TYR A 171 -7.92 -16.69 2.53
C TYR A 171 -8.07 -18.13 2.03
N ASP A 172 -7.15 -19.02 2.44
CA ASP A 172 -7.18 -20.48 2.21
C ASP A 172 -7.86 -20.89 0.90
N LEU A 173 -7.34 -20.40 -0.22
CA LEU A 173 -7.99 -20.54 -1.53
C LEU A 173 -8.30 -22.00 -1.89
N ASP A 174 -7.41 -22.93 -1.53
CA ASP A 174 -7.57 -24.36 -1.84
C ASP A 174 -8.61 -25.00 -0.90
N GLY A 175 -8.59 -24.67 0.39
CA GLY A 175 -9.59 -25.10 1.33
C GLY A 175 -10.99 -24.60 1.00
N MET A 176 -11.09 -23.34 0.54
CA MET A 176 -12.36 -22.74 0.10
C MET A 176 -12.93 -23.40 -1.17
N ASP A 177 -12.06 -23.88 -2.07
CA ASP A 177 -12.50 -24.69 -3.21
C ASP A 177 -13.08 -26.05 -2.79
N ALA A 178 -12.52 -26.64 -1.75
CA ALA A 178 -12.92 -27.95 -1.23
C ALA A 178 -14.20 -27.90 -0.37
N MET A 179 -14.59 -26.71 0.13
CA MET A 179 -15.77 -26.54 0.96
C MET A 179 -17.07 -26.77 0.18
N ASP A 180 -18.13 -27.13 0.93
CA ASP A 180 -19.48 -27.22 0.39
C ASP A 180 -19.92 -25.87 -0.19
N LYS A 181 -20.28 -25.89 -1.47
CA LYS A 181 -20.72 -24.71 -2.22
C LYS A 181 -22.04 -24.10 -1.75
N SER A 182 -22.79 -24.82 -0.92
CA SER A 182 -24.06 -24.33 -0.37
C SER A 182 -23.92 -23.15 0.58
N ILE A 183 -22.74 -22.98 1.23
CA ILE A 183 -22.54 -21.94 2.25
C ILE A 183 -21.46 -20.94 1.80
N THR A 184 -20.22 -21.38 1.72
CA THR A 184 -19.04 -20.51 1.47
C THR A 184 -18.10 -21.06 0.40
N GLY A 185 -18.28 -22.32 0.01
CA GLY A 185 -17.40 -23.02 -0.92
C GLY A 185 -17.44 -22.44 -2.33
N GLY A 186 -16.29 -22.48 -2.99
CA GLY A 186 -16.11 -21.94 -4.33
C GLY A 186 -15.97 -20.42 -4.39
N PHE A 187 -15.95 -19.74 -3.23
CA PHE A 187 -15.69 -18.31 -3.14
C PHE A 187 -14.34 -18.03 -2.50
N ALA A 188 -13.63 -17.04 -3.04
CA ALA A 188 -12.41 -16.48 -2.49
C ALA A 188 -12.75 -15.21 -1.71
N TYR A 189 -12.20 -15.10 -0.51
CA TYR A 189 -12.40 -13.98 0.39
C TYR A 189 -11.09 -13.17 0.51
N PRO A 190 -11.13 -11.85 0.32
CA PRO A 190 -9.95 -11.01 0.45
C PRO A 190 -9.27 -11.17 1.82
N TYR A 191 -7.95 -11.35 1.80
CA TYR A 191 -7.14 -11.59 2.99
C TYR A 191 -5.88 -10.72 3.03
N LYS A 192 -5.81 -9.74 2.15
CA LYS A 192 -4.67 -8.83 2.02
C LYS A 192 -4.48 -8.02 3.31
N GLU A 193 -5.58 -7.47 3.86
CA GLU A 193 -5.58 -6.77 5.14
C GLU A 193 -6.05 -7.72 6.25
N ARG A 194 -5.10 -8.40 6.88
CA ARG A 194 -5.39 -9.50 7.82
C ARG A 194 -5.12 -9.18 9.29
N SER A 195 -4.50 -8.07 9.59
CA SER A 195 -4.29 -7.63 10.97
C SER A 195 -5.57 -7.02 11.51
N VAL A 196 -6.16 -7.63 12.53
CA VAL A 196 -7.48 -7.24 13.06
C VAL A 196 -7.50 -7.25 14.58
N ASN A 197 -8.29 -6.36 15.16
CA ASN A 197 -8.70 -6.39 16.55
C ASN A 197 -9.96 -7.24 16.71
N ILE A 198 -10.02 -8.04 17.75
CA ILE A 198 -11.12 -8.94 18.05
C ILE A 198 -11.67 -8.63 19.43
N THR A 199 -12.98 -8.50 19.53
CA THR A 199 -13.68 -8.47 20.81
C THR A 199 -14.08 -9.88 21.23
N VAL A 200 -13.76 -10.27 22.46
CA VAL A 200 -14.12 -11.55 23.04
C VAL A 200 -15.18 -11.35 24.11
N THR A 201 -16.34 -12.01 23.96
CA THR A 201 -17.41 -11.99 24.94
C THR A 201 -17.78 -13.44 25.26
N GLY A 202 -17.31 -13.93 26.41
CA GLY A 202 -17.38 -15.37 26.74
C GLY A 202 -16.59 -16.20 25.73
N THR A 203 -17.25 -17.14 25.07
CA THR A 203 -16.65 -17.97 24.02
C THR A 203 -16.77 -17.36 22.61
N LYS A 204 -17.49 -16.23 22.46
CA LYS A 204 -17.76 -15.62 21.16
C LYS A 204 -16.69 -14.60 20.83
N LYS A 205 -16.08 -14.75 19.67
CA LYS A 205 -15.14 -13.79 19.07
C LYS A 205 -15.85 -13.00 17.99
N LYS A 206 -15.72 -11.68 18.02
CA LYS A 206 -16.25 -10.78 16.99
C LYS A 206 -15.14 -9.87 16.48
N PHE A 207 -15.14 -9.60 15.20
CA PHE A 207 -14.33 -8.55 14.62
C PHE A 207 -14.69 -7.19 15.24
N ALA A 208 -13.70 -6.41 15.60
CA ALA A 208 -13.87 -5.05 16.10
C ALA A 208 -13.41 -4.01 15.07
N SER A 209 -12.19 -4.14 14.56
CA SER A 209 -11.59 -3.21 13.59
C SER A 209 -10.37 -3.83 12.92
N PHE A 210 -9.89 -3.22 11.85
CA PHE A 210 -8.55 -3.51 11.35
C PHE A 210 -7.50 -2.90 12.30
N ASN A 211 -6.39 -3.64 12.49
CA ASN A 211 -5.25 -3.20 13.29
C ASN A 211 -4.05 -2.96 12.37
N SER A 212 -4.18 -2.01 11.48
CA SER A 212 -3.16 -1.67 10.49
C SER A 212 -3.12 -0.16 10.29
N ASN A 213 -1.94 0.34 9.94
CA ASN A 213 -1.79 1.73 9.51
C ASN A 213 -2.32 1.92 8.09
N ARG A 214 -2.64 3.16 7.74
CA ARG A 214 -2.92 3.52 6.36
C ARG A 214 -1.61 3.83 5.65
N ILE A 215 -1.18 2.94 4.77
CA ILE A 215 0.01 3.14 3.95
C ILE A 215 -0.35 4.08 2.80
N TRP A 216 0.35 5.21 2.71
CA TRP A 216 0.21 6.15 1.60
C TRP A 216 1.17 5.80 0.47
N TRP A 217 2.43 5.55 0.82
CA TRP A 217 3.46 5.16 -0.12
C TRP A 217 4.35 4.07 0.48
N ARG A 218 4.69 3.12 -0.33
CA ARG A 218 5.69 2.10 -0.05
C ARG A 218 6.68 2.03 -1.21
N LEU A 219 7.84 1.44 -0.97
CA LEU A 219 8.92 1.41 -1.96
C LEU A 219 8.49 0.81 -3.30
N ALA A 220 7.65 -0.22 -3.29
CA ALA A 220 7.10 -0.80 -4.53
C ALA A 220 6.29 0.21 -5.35
N ASP A 221 5.52 1.09 -4.71
CA ASP A 221 4.76 2.14 -5.41
C ASP A 221 5.70 3.16 -6.06
N ILE A 222 6.83 3.45 -5.41
CA ILE A 222 7.85 4.38 -5.93
C ILE A 222 8.58 3.77 -7.15
N TYR A 223 8.88 2.47 -7.13
CA TYR A 223 9.40 1.77 -8.32
C TYR A 223 8.43 1.83 -9.50
N LEU A 224 7.15 1.55 -9.26
CA LEU A 224 6.12 1.59 -10.30
C LEU A 224 5.94 3.01 -10.86
N LEU A 225 5.96 4.02 -9.99
CA LEU A 225 5.90 5.42 -10.43
C LEU A 225 7.14 5.82 -11.23
N ARG A 226 8.35 5.36 -10.83
CA ARG A 226 9.55 5.60 -11.61
C ARG A 226 9.49 4.94 -12.99
N ALA A 227 8.99 3.71 -13.06
CA ALA A 227 8.77 3.03 -14.33
C ALA A 227 7.83 3.83 -15.26
N GLU A 228 6.73 4.34 -14.72
CA GLU A 228 5.80 5.21 -15.47
C GLU A 228 6.49 6.47 -15.97
N CYS A 229 7.22 7.19 -15.11
CA CYS A 229 7.99 8.37 -15.50
C CYS A 229 8.97 8.06 -16.64
N ARG A 230 9.69 6.94 -16.55
CA ARG A 230 10.65 6.50 -17.56
C ARG A 230 10.00 6.18 -18.89
N VAL A 231 8.79 5.60 -18.89
CA VAL A 231 8.00 5.38 -20.12
C VAL A 231 7.63 6.71 -20.76
N HIS A 232 7.18 7.68 -20.01
CA HIS A 232 6.84 9.02 -20.54
C HIS A 232 8.05 9.80 -21.06
N LEU A 233 9.22 9.62 -20.45
CA LEU A 233 10.47 10.21 -20.93
C LEU A 233 10.96 9.56 -22.23
N GLY A 234 10.73 8.26 -22.39
CA GLY A 234 11.07 7.51 -23.60
C GLY A 234 12.57 7.27 -23.80
N GLY A 235 12.95 6.91 -25.03
CA GLY A 235 14.33 6.73 -25.42
C GLY A 235 15.06 5.66 -24.60
N ASP A 236 16.24 5.98 -24.11
CA ASP A 236 17.11 5.13 -23.29
C ASP A 236 16.54 4.81 -21.88
N LYS A 237 15.51 5.52 -21.45
CA LYS A 237 14.87 5.29 -20.16
C LYS A 237 13.96 4.04 -20.15
N ILE A 238 13.53 3.53 -21.32
CA ILE A 238 12.59 2.41 -21.41
C ILE A 238 13.14 1.12 -20.81
N GLU A 239 14.43 0.83 -21.01
CA GLU A 239 15.07 -0.36 -20.42
C GLU A 239 15.00 -0.31 -18.88
N GLY A 240 15.33 0.83 -18.28
CA GLY A 240 15.20 1.04 -16.84
C GLY A 240 13.77 0.95 -16.32
N ALA A 241 12.75 1.31 -17.12
CA ALA A 241 11.36 1.11 -16.75
C ALA A 241 11.00 -0.40 -16.66
N ILE A 242 11.53 -1.20 -17.59
CA ILE A 242 11.34 -2.65 -17.58
C ILE A 242 12.03 -3.29 -16.37
N GLU A 243 13.25 -2.81 -16.02
CA GLU A 243 13.95 -3.26 -14.83
C GLU A 243 13.18 -2.98 -13.55
N ASP A 244 12.62 -1.78 -13.39
CA ASP A 244 11.78 -1.40 -12.26
C ASP A 244 10.55 -2.31 -12.12
N LEU A 245 9.86 -2.59 -13.23
CA LEU A 245 8.72 -3.50 -13.26
C LEU A 245 9.11 -4.93 -12.88
N ASN A 246 10.25 -5.42 -13.36
CA ASN A 246 10.75 -6.76 -13.05
C ASN A 246 11.21 -6.89 -11.60
N THR A 247 11.70 -5.80 -10.99
CA THR A 247 12.06 -5.76 -9.56
C THR A 247 10.85 -5.99 -8.65
N ILE A 248 9.66 -5.53 -9.07
CA ILE A 248 8.41 -5.70 -8.28
C ILE A 248 7.68 -7.00 -8.62
N ARG A 249 7.93 -7.58 -9.77
CA ARG A 249 7.25 -8.78 -10.26
C ARG A 249 7.74 -10.06 -9.62
#